data_c9e1a5c6501d5f139b003df64921c877
#
_entry.id   c9e1a5c6501d5f139b003df64921c877
#
_cell.length_a   1.000
_cell.length_b   1.000
_cell.length_c   1.000
_cell.angle_alpha   90.00
_cell.angle_beta   90.00
_cell.angle_gamma   90.00
#
_symmetry.space_group_name_H-M   'P 1'
#
loop_
_entity.id
_entity.type
_entity.pdbx_description
1 polymer ?
#
loop_
_entity_poly.entity_id
_entity_poly.type
_entity_poly.pdbx_seq_one_letter_code
_entity_poly.pdbx_strand_id
1 'polypeptide(L)'
;KLSLEVLEAVKSIPLAAAQFQPTGLQFSEPVNISIPNPIPGVTFPKATMQLSYLNPDNGEWEVQAAEVTVGEANYKAPVTHFSAYAIENQVNSKVEKEVIQKDEILGQESRDNSENAKALTGIVLKYKEKTGWDYEKGRGVVEAIKEALGSSVPENTLNAMAAYLKTRMYSLMGTTSGVTETERTYNTVNVNGYTEMNYTCYAKTRKTTLSTTVVYGGSEKTISVSAIRYTGADQQYKTVTYNPTHSGGKGGSI
;
A
#
# COMPACT_ATOMS: atom_id res chain seq x y z
N LYS A 1 -14.19 -2.19 -19.16
CA LYS A 1 -14.58 -2.83 -17.87
C LYS A 1 -13.30 -3.18 -17.15
N LEU A 2 -12.92 -2.38 -16.16
CA LEU A 2 -11.75 -2.61 -15.32
C LEU A 2 -12.08 -3.77 -14.38
N SER A 3 -11.30 -4.84 -14.41
CA SER A 3 -11.44 -5.93 -13.44
C SER A 3 -10.76 -5.50 -12.14
N LEU A 4 -11.52 -5.37 -11.08
CA LEU A 4 -11.01 -5.19 -9.74
C LEU A 4 -10.54 -6.55 -9.23
N GLU A 5 -9.25 -6.72 -9.05
CA GLU A 5 -8.68 -7.90 -8.41
C GLU A 5 -8.45 -7.58 -6.93
N VAL A 6 -9.27 -8.15 -6.06
CA VAL A 6 -9.16 -8.00 -4.61
C VAL A 6 -8.35 -9.16 -4.07
N LEU A 7 -7.20 -8.85 -3.49
CA LEU A 7 -6.39 -9.81 -2.75
C LEU A 7 -6.51 -9.50 -1.26
N GLU A 8 -7.16 -10.36 -0.53
CA GLU A 8 -7.17 -10.30 0.93
C GLU A 8 -5.97 -11.09 1.47
N ALA A 9 -5.06 -10.41 2.16
CA ALA A 9 -3.95 -11.04 2.84
C ALA A 9 -4.03 -10.74 4.33
N VAL A 10 -4.12 -11.79 5.14
CA VAL A 10 -3.93 -11.70 6.59
C VAL A 10 -2.44 -11.92 6.85
N LYS A 11 -1.73 -10.86 7.24
CA LYS A 11 -0.35 -10.97 7.70
C LYS A 11 -0.30 -10.67 9.20
N SER A 12 0.23 -11.64 9.93
CA SER A 12 0.49 -11.52 11.35
C SER A 12 1.84 -10.84 11.57
N ILE A 13 1.86 -9.73 12.30
CA ILE A 13 3.09 -9.06 12.76
C ILE A 13 3.00 -8.93 14.26
N PRO A 14 4.08 -9.23 15.02
CA PRO A 14 4.07 -9.09 16.45
C PRO A 14 3.68 -7.68 16.90
N LEU A 15 2.70 -7.57 17.78
CA LEU A 15 2.34 -6.34 18.47
C LEU A 15 3.34 -6.08 19.60
N ALA A 16 3.67 -7.13 20.34
CA ALA A 16 4.66 -7.12 21.41
C ALA A 16 5.35 -8.48 21.48
N ALA A 17 6.61 -8.51 21.85
CA ALA A 17 7.36 -9.74 22.05
C ALA A 17 8.23 -9.65 23.30
N ALA A 18 8.44 -10.79 23.96
CA ALA A 18 9.33 -10.91 25.11
C ALA A 18 10.01 -12.27 25.12
N GLN A 19 11.25 -12.28 25.59
CA GLN A 19 11.99 -13.51 25.83
C GLN A 19 11.98 -13.83 27.32
N PHE A 20 11.62 -15.06 27.66
CA PHE A 20 11.59 -15.55 29.02
C PHE A 20 12.76 -16.50 29.29
N GLN A 21 13.39 -16.38 30.47
CA GLN A 21 14.60 -17.08 30.86
C GLN A 21 14.35 -17.95 32.11
N PRO A 22 15.06 -19.09 32.26
CA PRO A 22 15.95 -19.69 31.27
C PRO A 22 15.19 -20.33 30.11
N THR A 23 15.68 -20.13 28.90
CA THR A 23 15.05 -20.71 27.70
C THR A 23 15.07 -22.24 27.79
N GLY A 24 13.93 -22.85 27.39
CA GLY A 24 13.77 -24.31 27.41
C GLY A 24 13.33 -24.88 28.78
N LEU A 25 13.17 -24.05 29.81
CA LEU A 25 12.57 -24.51 31.06
C LEU A 25 11.13 -24.94 30.82
N GLN A 26 10.82 -26.19 31.16
CA GLN A 26 9.47 -26.76 30.99
C GLN A 26 8.74 -26.79 32.34
N PHE A 27 7.43 -26.68 32.25
CA PHE A 27 6.51 -26.70 33.38
C PHE A 27 5.58 -27.91 33.28
N SER A 28 5.31 -28.54 34.42
CA SER A 28 4.33 -29.64 34.54
C SER A 28 2.88 -29.14 34.33
N GLU A 29 2.62 -27.89 34.68
CA GLU A 29 1.34 -27.21 34.50
C GLU A 29 1.60 -25.89 33.78
N PRO A 30 0.66 -25.41 32.94
CA PRO A 30 0.80 -24.13 32.26
C PRO A 30 0.96 -22.96 33.24
N VAL A 31 1.92 -22.09 32.99
CA VAL A 31 2.12 -20.85 33.74
C VAL A 31 1.75 -19.64 32.87
N ASN A 32 1.16 -18.62 33.49
CA ASN A 32 0.81 -17.40 32.76
C ASN A 32 2.05 -16.51 32.61
N ILE A 33 2.43 -16.25 31.37
CA ILE A 33 3.35 -15.16 31.06
C ILE A 33 2.60 -13.83 30.91
N SER A 34 3.32 -12.73 31.14
CA SER A 34 2.77 -11.37 31.01
C SER A 34 3.69 -10.56 30.09
N ILE A 35 3.13 -10.05 29.00
CA ILE A 35 3.83 -9.22 28.03
C ILE A 35 3.21 -7.83 28.07
N PRO A 36 4.00 -6.75 28.27
CA PRO A 36 3.48 -5.39 28.34
C PRO A 36 2.74 -4.98 27.07
N ASN A 37 1.63 -4.27 27.23
CA ASN A 37 0.95 -3.63 26.11
C ASN A 37 1.76 -2.39 25.66
N PRO A 38 2.26 -2.33 24.42
CA PRO A 38 3.06 -1.21 23.97
C PRO A 38 2.25 0.05 23.61
N ILE A 39 0.90 -0.06 23.57
CA ILE A 39 0.02 1.04 23.15
C ILE A 39 -0.85 1.49 24.32
N PRO A 40 -0.47 2.55 25.03
CA PRO A 40 -1.21 2.99 26.23
C PRO A 40 -2.66 3.34 25.91
N GLY A 41 -3.59 2.88 26.73
CA GLY A 41 -5.01 3.18 26.63
C GLY A 41 -5.76 2.53 25.44
N VAL A 42 -5.07 1.70 24.65
CA VAL A 42 -5.65 0.96 23.53
C VAL A 42 -5.48 -0.53 23.78
N THR A 43 -6.55 -1.29 23.58
CA THR A 43 -6.51 -2.75 23.54
C THR A 43 -7.07 -3.24 22.21
N PHE A 44 -6.94 -4.54 21.94
CA PHE A 44 -7.49 -5.16 20.74
C PHE A 44 -8.58 -6.17 21.14
N PRO A 45 -9.57 -6.40 20.26
CA PRO A 45 -10.57 -7.44 20.51
C PRO A 45 -9.90 -8.80 20.70
N LYS A 46 -10.26 -9.51 21.74
CA LYS A 46 -9.69 -10.82 22.10
C LYS A 46 -9.67 -11.80 20.91
N ALA A 47 -10.74 -11.80 20.12
CA ALA A 47 -10.88 -12.67 18.95
C ALA A 47 -9.83 -12.42 17.85
N THR A 48 -9.14 -11.27 17.86
CA THR A 48 -8.10 -10.93 16.90
C THR A 48 -6.68 -11.19 17.41
N MET A 49 -6.55 -11.62 18.68
CA MET A 49 -5.28 -11.80 19.33
C MET A 49 -4.84 -13.27 19.30
N GLN A 50 -3.56 -13.48 19.06
CA GLN A 50 -2.95 -14.81 19.12
C GLN A 50 -1.58 -14.76 19.80
N LEU A 51 -1.19 -15.86 20.39
CA LEU A 51 0.15 -16.09 20.91
C LEU A 51 0.97 -16.85 19.88
N SER A 52 2.19 -16.40 19.62
CA SER A 52 3.18 -17.15 18.84
C SER A 52 4.44 -17.34 19.66
N TYR A 53 5.16 -18.45 19.47
CA TYR A 53 6.47 -18.65 20.03
C TYR A 53 7.51 -18.76 18.92
N LEU A 54 8.73 -18.32 19.21
CA LEU A 54 9.85 -18.48 18.29
C LEU A 54 10.42 -19.89 18.44
N ASN A 55 10.24 -20.71 17.40
CA ASN A 55 10.79 -22.05 17.38
C ASN A 55 12.34 -21.96 17.24
N PRO A 56 13.12 -22.45 18.21
CA PRO A 56 14.57 -22.37 18.17
C PRO A 56 15.21 -23.23 17.09
N ASP A 57 14.51 -24.26 16.59
CA ASP A 57 15.06 -25.20 15.62
C ASP A 57 15.06 -24.64 14.20
N ASN A 58 14.07 -23.83 13.85
CA ASN A 58 13.93 -23.26 12.51
C ASN A 58 13.96 -21.72 12.48
N GLY A 59 13.88 -21.05 13.64
CA GLY A 59 13.85 -19.60 13.75
C GLY A 59 12.54 -18.96 13.30
N GLU A 60 11.46 -19.72 13.18
CA GLU A 60 10.16 -19.24 12.74
C GLU A 60 9.19 -19.03 13.92
N TRP A 61 8.28 -18.08 13.74
CA TRP A 61 7.20 -17.84 14.69
C TRP A 61 6.06 -18.82 14.43
N GLU A 62 5.71 -19.62 15.47
CA GLU A 62 4.64 -20.62 15.42
C GLU A 62 3.48 -20.21 16.31
N VAL A 63 2.28 -20.18 15.73
CA VAL A 63 1.05 -19.85 16.44
C VAL A 63 0.72 -20.95 17.46
N GLN A 64 0.46 -20.53 18.70
CA GLN A 64 0.04 -21.39 19.78
C GLN A 64 -1.47 -21.38 19.96
N ALA A 65 -2.04 -22.55 20.25
CA ALA A 65 -3.47 -22.70 20.58
C ALA A 65 -3.77 -22.23 22.02
N ALA A 66 -3.19 -21.09 22.42
CA ALA A 66 -3.34 -20.52 23.75
C ALA A 66 -4.20 -19.27 23.69
N GLU A 67 -5.12 -19.15 24.63
CA GLU A 67 -6.00 -17.99 24.70
C GLU A 67 -5.28 -16.79 25.32
N VAL A 68 -5.26 -15.67 24.60
CA VAL A 68 -4.68 -14.42 25.09
C VAL A 68 -5.70 -13.66 25.93
N THR A 69 -5.37 -13.40 27.17
CA THR A 69 -6.11 -12.47 28.01
C THR A 69 -5.61 -11.06 27.77
N VAL A 70 -6.53 -10.21 27.34
CA VAL A 70 -6.25 -8.81 27.00
C VAL A 70 -6.49 -7.91 28.20
N GLY A 71 -5.46 -7.13 28.57
CA GLY A 71 -5.56 -6.10 29.60
C GLY A 71 -4.95 -4.79 29.11
N GLU A 72 -5.34 -3.68 29.72
CA GLU A 72 -4.84 -2.35 29.35
C GLU A 72 -3.31 -2.23 29.49
N ALA A 73 -2.76 -2.81 30.56
CA ALA A 73 -1.33 -2.75 30.83
C ALA A 73 -0.55 -3.92 30.23
N ASN A 74 -1.17 -5.11 30.15
CA ASN A 74 -0.45 -6.33 29.78
C ASN A 74 -1.38 -7.31 29.05
N TYR A 75 -0.77 -8.11 28.18
CA TYR A 75 -1.34 -9.33 27.65
C TYR A 75 -0.85 -10.52 28.48
N LYS A 76 -1.73 -11.48 28.76
CA LYS A 76 -1.37 -12.71 29.49
C LYS A 76 -1.75 -13.92 28.65
N ALA A 77 -0.89 -14.93 28.69
CA ALA A 77 -1.16 -16.20 28.03
C ALA A 77 -0.52 -17.36 28.79
N PRO A 78 -1.18 -18.55 28.85
CA PRO A 78 -0.61 -19.74 29.44
C PRO A 78 0.46 -20.34 28.50
N VAL A 79 1.59 -20.73 29.05
CA VAL A 79 2.67 -21.41 28.35
C VAL A 79 3.19 -22.60 29.15
N THR A 80 3.73 -23.62 28.49
CA THR A 80 4.26 -24.83 29.11
C THR A 80 5.78 -24.85 29.21
N HIS A 81 6.44 -23.87 28.59
CA HIS A 81 7.90 -23.71 28.65
C HIS A 81 8.28 -22.24 28.48
N PHE A 82 9.53 -21.89 28.88
CA PHE A 82 10.06 -20.58 28.57
C PHE A 82 10.76 -20.54 27.21
N SER A 83 10.43 -19.53 26.43
CA SER A 83 11.00 -19.22 25.12
C SER A 83 10.82 -17.72 24.81
N ALA A 84 11.06 -17.31 23.57
CA ALA A 84 10.59 -16.04 23.06
C ALA A 84 9.14 -16.18 22.61
N TYR A 85 8.27 -15.30 23.09
CA TYR A 85 6.85 -15.26 22.75
C TYR A 85 6.47 -13.89 22.20
N ALA A 86 5.54 -13.90 21.25
CA ALA A 86 4.97 -12.71 20.69
C ALA A 86 3.43 -12.73 20.82
N ILE A 87 2.87 -11.58 21.15
CA ILE A 87 1.45 -11.32 20.98
C ILE A 87 1.25 -10.69 19.62
N GLU A 88 0.41 -11.30 18.82
CA GLU A 88 0.08 -10.85 17.49
C GLU A 88 -1.38 -10.44 17.41
N ASN A 89 -1.66 -9.43 16.60
CA ASN A 89 -3.01 -9.02 16.25
C ASN A 89 -3.27 -9.29 14.78
N GLN A 90 -4.36 -9.95 14.48
CA GLN A 90 -4.81 -10.15 13.09
C GLN A 90 -5.32 -8.83 12.54
N VAL A 91 -4.79 -8.44 11.38
CA VAL A 91 -5.14 -7.22 10.68
C VAL A 91 -5.62 -7.56 9.29
N ASN A 92 -6.74 -6.99 8.92
CA ASN A 92 -7.27 -7.13 7.58
C ASN A 92 -6.60 -6.14 6.62
N SER A 93 -6.05 -6.66 5.53
CA SER A 93 -5.56 -5.83 4.44
C SER A 93 -6.33 -6.13 3.16
N LYS A 94 -6.79 -5.07 2.51
CA LYS A 94 -7.46 -5.13 1.22
C LYS A 94 -6.59 -4.47 0.18
N VAL A 95 -6.34 -5.18 -0.91
CA VAL A 95 -5.56 -4.66 -2.04
C VAL A 95 -6.46 -4.53 -3.26
N GLU A 96 -6.58 -3.32 -3.76
CA GLU A 96 -7.36 -2.99 -4.95
C GLU A 96 -6.41 -2.56 -6.07
N LYS A 97 -6.52 -3.21 -7.21
CA LYS A 97 -5.79 -2.85 -8.43
C LYS A 97 -6.61 -1.89 -9.24
N GLU A 98 -6.08 -0.73 -9.52
CA GLU A 98 -6.72 0.26 -10.37
C GLU A 98 -5.78 0.65 -11.50
N VAL A 99 -6.36 0.79 -12.71
CA VAL A 99 -5.67 1.36 -13.86
C VAL A 99 -6.23 2.75 -14.09
N ILE A 100 -5.42 3.76 -13.81
CA ILE A 100 -5.82 5.15 -13.97
C ILE A 100 -5.33 5.64 -15.33
N GLN A 101 -6.24 6.24 -16.10
CA GLN A 101 -5.88 6.98 -17.30
C GLN A 101 -5.12 8.25 -16.89
N LYS A 102 -3.93 8.45 -17.46
CA LYS A 102 -3.21 9.71 -17.24
C LYS A 102 -3.73 10.77 -18.20
N ASP A 103 -4.23 11.86 -17.65
CA ASP A 103 -4.74 12.99 -18.41
C ASP A 103 -3.63 13.92 -18.94
N GLU A 104 -2.41 13.80 -18.46
CA GLU A 104 -1.31 14.67 -18.84
C GLU A 104 -0.42 14.03 -19.91
N ILE A 105 -0.85 14.14 -21.16
CA ILE A 105 0.01 13.88 -22.31
C ILE A 105 0.42 15.22 -22.89
N LEU A 106 1.68 15.54 -22.76
CA LEU A 106 2.29 16.64 -23.49
C LEU A 106 2.79 16.09 -24.84
N GLY A 107 1.97 16.23 -25.85
CA GLY A 107 2.37 15.93 -27.23
C GLY A 107 3.00 17.15 -27.88
N GLN A 108 4.20 17.00 -28.43
CA GLN A 108 4.78 17.99 -29.30
C GLN A 108 4.73 17.48 -30.74
N GLU A 109 3.95 18.17 -31.58
CA GLU A 109 3.97 17.93 -33.01
C GLU A 109 5.21 18.58 -33.62
N SER A 110 5.99 17.79 -34.34
CA SER A 110 7.06 18.29 -35.20
C SER A 110 6.61 18.19 -36.65
N ARG A 111 6.52 19.32 -37.32
CA ARG A 111 6.17 19.38 -38.75
C ARG A 111 7.38 19.79 -39.55
N ASP A 112 7.56 19.18 -40.72
CA ASP A 112 8.53 19.63 -41.69
C ASP A 112 8.01 20.91 -42.33
N ASN A 113 8.77 22.01 -42.20
CA ASN A 113 8.44 23.31 -42.74
C ASN A 113 8.91 23.50 -44.18
N SER A 114 9.43 22.46 -44.82
CA SER A 114 9.80 22.56 -46.23
C SER A 114 8.53 22.81 -47.09
N GLU A 115 8.63 23.73 -48.05
CA GLU A 115 7.49 24.06 -48.90
C GLU A 115 6.94 22.87 -49.71
N ASN A 116 7.73 21.82 -49.81
CA ASN A 116 7.40 20.61 -50.58
C ASN A 116 6.95 19.42 -49.70
N ALA A 117 7.05 19.50 -48.38
CA ALA A 117 6.67 18.43 -47.48
C ALA A 117 5.71 18.95 -46.40
N LYS A 118 4.44 19.01 -46.72
CA LYS A 118 3.37 19.26 -45.75
C LYS A 118 3.10 18.02 -44.89
N ALA A 119 4.13 17.22 -44.65
CA ALA A 119 4.04 15.97 -43.89
C ALA A 119 4.39 16.20 -42.44
N LEU A 120 3.63 15.62 -41.56
CA LEU A 120 3.97 15.50 -40.15
C LEU A 120 5.21 14.61 -40.01
N THR A 121 6.36 15.19 -39.64
CA THR A 121 7.65 14.46 -39.61
C THR A 121 7.82 13.63 -38.34
N GLY A 122 7.12 13.97 -37.26
CA GLY A 122 7.17 13.16 -36.07
C GLY A 122 6.37 13.75 -34.90
N ILE A 123 6.01 12.91 -33.99
CA ILE A 123 5.39 13.30 -32.71
C ILE A 123 6.26 12.81 -31.58
N VAL A 124 6.61 13.73 -30.70
CA VAL A 124 7.33 13.44 -29.45
C VAL A 124 6.32 13.48 -28.33
N LEU A 125 6.08 12.34 -27.69
CA LEU A 125 5.23 12.26 -26.53
C LEU A 125 6.07 12.37 -25.27
N LYS A 126 5.72 13.33 -24.45
CA LYS A 126 6.29 13.45 -23.11
C LYS A 126 5.18 13.14 -22.10
N TYR A 127 5.50 12.35 -21.10
CA TYR A 127 4.61 12.12 -19.98
C TYR A 127 5.39 11.99 -18.68
N LYS A 128 4.70 12.24 -17.58
CA LYS A 128 5.26 12.03 -16.24
C LYS A 128 4.89 10.65 -15.74
N GLU A 129 5.91 9.81 -15.56
CA GLU A 129 5.77 8.52 -14.93
C GLU A 129 5.87 8.67 -13.43
N LYS A 130 4.90 8.05 -12.70
CA LYS A 130 4.95 7.96 -11.24
C LYS A 130 5.34 6.55 -10.83
N THR A 131 6.31 6.45 -9.92
CA THR A 131 6.72 5.20 -9.28
C THR A 131 6.83 5.37 -7.78
N GLY A 132 6.84 4.25 -7.03
CA GLY A 132 6.87 4.28 -5.58
C GLY A 132 5.46 4.20 -4.96
N TRP A 133 5.33 4.58 -3.69
CA TRP A 133 4.06 4.58 -3.00
C TRP A 133 4.01 5.70 -1.96
N ASP A 134 2.79 6.14 -1.64
CA ASP A 134 2.54 7.08 -0.55
C ASP A 134 1.14 6.86 0.02
N TYR A 135 0.89 7.43 1.20
CA TYR A 135 -0.44 7.42 1.78
C TYR A 135 -1.42 8.18 0.89
N GLU A 136 -2.65 7.67 0.81
CA GLU A 136 -3.73 8.40 0.18
C GLU A 136 -4.00 9.68 0.97
N LYS A 137 -4.21 10.80 0.27
CA LYS A 137 -4.41 12.10 0.91
C LYS A 137 -5.55 12.06 1.93
N GLY A 138 -5.26 12.46 3.16
CA GLY A 138 -6.21 12.42 4.28
C GLY A 138 -6.49 11.02 4.85
N ARG A 139 -5.74 10.00 4.41
CA ARG A 139 -5.86 8.60 4.84
C ARG A 139 -4.54 8.03 5.38
N GLY A 140 -3.64 8.91 5.76
CA GLY A 140 -2.40 8.53 6.42
C GLY A 140 -2.63 8.02 7.83
N VAL A 141 -1.58 7.50 8.46
CA VAL A 141 -1.68 6.83 9.76
C VAL A 141 -2.19 7.77 10.85
N VAL A 142 -1.66 8.98 10.92
CA VAL A 142 -2.04 9.95 11.97
C VAL A 142 -3.47 10.43 11.80
N GLU A 143 -3.87 10.73 10.58
CA GLU A 143 -5.22 11.13 10.22
C GLU A 143 -6.23 10.03 10.56
N ALA A 144 -5.93 8.80 10.18
CA ALA A 144 -6.80 7.65 10.44
C ALA A 144 -6.99 7.37 11.95
N ILE A 145 -5.92 7.51 12.75
CA ILE A 145 -6.02 7.36 14.21
C ILE A 145 -6.89 8.46 14.80
N LYS A 146 -6.66 9.72 14.43
CA LYS A 146 -7.45 10.85 14.93
C LYS A 146 -8.91 10.80 14.49
N GLU A 147 -9.19 10.31 13.29
CA GLU A 147 -10.56 10.09 12.81
C GLU A 147 -11.28 9.04 13.65
N ALA A 148 -10.61 7.94 14.00
CA ALA A 148 -11.22 6.83 14.74
C ALA A 148 -11.28 7.08 16.25
N LEU A 149 -10.21 7.59 16.87
CA LEU A 149 -10.07 7.73 18.33
C LEU A 149 -10.40 9.13 18.83
N GLY A 150 -10.49 10.11 17.94
CA GLY A 150 -10.72 11.51 18.27
C GLY A 150 -9.44 12.35 18.22
N SER A 151 -9.61 13.66 17.96
CA SER A 151 -8.49 14.61 17.86
C SER A 151 -7.74 14.85 19.17
N SER A 152 -8.36 14.52 20.30
CA SER A 152 -7.81 14.68 21.65
C SER A 152 -7.11 13.42 22.18
N VAL A 153 -6.88 12.41 21.33
CA VAL A 153 -6.13 11.21 21.72
C VAL A 153 -4.75 11.62 22.30
N PRO A 154 -4.34 11.04 23.46
CA PRO A 154 -3.05 11.36 24.08
C PRO A 154 -1.88 11.13 23.14
N GLU A 155 -0.87 12.01 23.19
CA GLU A 155 0.25 11.95 22.25
C GLU A 155 1.04 10.64 22.34
N ASN A 156 1.23 10.09 23.54
CA ASN A 156 1.89 8.80 23.72
C ASN A 156 1.11 7.65 23.06
N THR A 157 -0.22 7.64 23.18
CA THR A 157 -1.11 6.68 22.51
C THR A 157 -1.04 6.85 20.99
N LEU A 158 -1.14 8.10 20.51
CA LEU A 158 -1.04 8.42 19.09
C LEU A 158 0.28 7.94 18.49
N ASN A 159 1.40 8.24 19.14
CA ASN A 159 2.73 7.87 18.67
C ASN A 159 2.94 6.36 18.66
N ALA A 160 2.53 5.65 19.72
CA ALA A 160 2.63 4.20 19.79
C ALA A 160 1.76 3.49 18.75
N MET A 161 0.51 3.93 18.58
CA MET A 161 -0.39 3.40 17.57
C MET A 161 0.09 3.72 16.15
N ALA A 162 0.63 4.91 15.93
CA ALA A 162 1.20 5.30 14.65
C ALA A 162 2.44 4.44 14.29
N ALA A 163 3.33 4.18 15.24
CA ALA A 163 4.47 3.29 15.02
C ALA A 163 4.02 1.87 14.63
N TYR A 164 3.04 1.33 15.33
CA TYR A 164 2.46 0.02 15.04
C TYR A 164 1.86 -0.04 13.62
N LEU A 165 1.02 0.90 13.24
CA LEU A 165 0.38 0.92 11.92
C LEU A 165 1.38 1.19 10.79
N LYS A 166 2.38 2.05 10.99
CA LYS A 166 3.46 2.30 10.02
C LYS A 166 4.25 1.03 9.76
N THR A 167 4.63 0.29 10.79
CA THR A 167 5.34 -0.99 10.63
C THR A 167 4.54 -1.97 9.77
N ARG A 168 3.22 -2.05 9.99
CA ARG A 168 2.35 -2.89 9.19
C ARG A 168 2.22 -2.42 7.74
N MET A 169 2.03 -1.13 7.53
CA MET A 169 2.00 -0.57 6.16
C MET A 169 3.33 -0.80 5.44
N TYR A 170 4.47 -0.62 6.10
CA TYR A 170 5.77 -0.88 5.52
C TYR A 170 5.98 -2.35 5.14
N SER A 171 5.45 -3.29 5.91
CA SER A 171 5.51 -4.70 5.55
C SER A 171 4.68 -5.03 4.29
N LEU A 172 3.63 -4.26 4.01
CA LEU A 172 2.76 -4.41 2.84
C LEU A 172 3.28 -3.65 1.61
N MET A 173 3.82 -2.46 1.84
CA MET A 173 4.14 -1.50 0.79
C MET A 173 5.64 -1.35 0.52
N GLY A 174 6.50 -1.83 1.42
CA GLY A 174 7.95 -1.59 1.42
C GLY A 174 8.34 -0.46 2.38
N THR A 175 9.59 -0.48 2.81
CA THR A 175 10.10 0.34 3.93
C THR A 175 10.27 1.82 3.61
N THR A 176 10.25 2.20 2.33
CA THR A 176 10.43 3.59 1.90
C THR A 176 9.14 4.09 1.28
N SER A 177 8.50 5.07 1.91
CA SER A 177 7.40 5.84 1.30
C SER A 177 7.97 6.99 0.48
N GLY A 178 7.28 7.33 -0.57
CA GLY A 178 7.61 8.42 -1.47
C GLY A 178 7.23 8.09 -2.91
N VAL A 179 6.77 9.11 -3.62
CA VAL A 179 6.43 9.03 -5.04
C VAL A 179 7.47 9.81 -5.82
N THR A 180 8.09 9.13 -6.79
CA THR A 180 9.01 9.75 -7.73
C THR A 180 8.28 10.01 -9.04
N GLU A 181 8.36 11.23 -9.54
CA GLU A 181 7.89 11.60 -10.88
C GLU A 181 9.08 11.73 -11.81
N THR A 182 9.03 11.03 -12.94
CA THR A 182 10.07 11.06 -13.97
C THR A 182 9.43 11.40 -15.30
N GLU A 183 9.98 12.42 -15.98
CA GLU A 183 9.57 12.71 -17.36
C GLU A 183 10.11 11.63 -18.29
N ARG A 184 9.24 11.05 -19.09
CA ARG A 184 9.58 10.08 -20.14
C ARG A 184 9.22 10.65 -21.50
N THR A 185 10.12 10.45 -22.44
CA THR A 185 9.92 10.82 -23.84
C THR A 185 9.76 9.56 -24.67
N TYR A 186 8.65 9.47 -25.42
CA TYR A 186 8.43 8.39 -26.36
C TYR A 186 8.56 8.85 -27.80
N ASN A 187 8.88 7.89 -28.61
CA ASN A 187 9.28 7.90 -30.00
C ASN A 187 8.60 8.92 -30.90
N THR A 188 9.41 9.47 -31.78
CA THR A 188 8.96 10.08 -33.01
C THR A 188 8.32 9.03 -33.90
N VAL A 189 7.07 9.27 -34.30
CA VAL A 189 6.38 8.49 -35.32
C VAL A 189 6.35 9.33 -36.57
N ASN A 190 6.98 8.83 -37.60
CA ASN A 190 6.95 9.48 -38.93
C ASN A 190 5.61 9.13 -39.59
N VAL A 191 4.77 10.12 -39.85
CA VAL A 191 3.44 9.87 -40.42
C VAL A 191 3.14 10.89 -41.50
N ASN A 192 3.05 10.44 -42.69
CA ASN A 192 2.69 11.25 -43.84
C ASN A 192 1.15 11.37 -43.94
N GLY A 193 0.65 12.57 -43.99
CA GLY A 193 -0.78 12.83 -44.30
C GLY A 193 -1.75 12.86 -43.11
N TYR A 194 -1.27 12.96 -41.88
CA TYR A 194 -2.12 13.04 -40.69
C TYR A 194 -2.36 14.47 -40.23
N THR A 195 -3.58 14.73 -39.80
CA THR A 195 -3.96 16.01 -39.21
C THR A 195 -4.28 15.95 -37.74
N GLU A 196 -4.56 14.77 -37.22
CA GLU A 196 -4.97 14.60 -35.82
C GLU A 196 -4.46 13.26 -35.28
N MET A 197 -3.85 13.30 -34.10
CA MET A 197 -3.35 12.12 -33.41
C MET A 197 -3.71 12.21 -31.94
N ASN A 198 -4.41 11.19 -31.45
CA ASN A 198 -4.79 11.06 -30.05
C ASN A 198 -3.99 9.96 -29.38
N TYR A 199 -3.43 10.28 -28.22
CA TYR A 199 -2.66 9.34 -27.42
C TYR A 199 -3.28 9.24 -26.04
N THR A 200 -3.38 8.02 -25.56
CA THR A 200 -3.84 7.74 -24.20
C THR A 200 -2.81 6.89 -23.47
N CYS A 201 -2.30 7.39 -22.37
CA CYS A 201 -1.41 6.66 -21.49
C CYS A 201 -2.14 6.22 -20.23
N TYR A 202 -1.96 4.97 -19.83
CA TYR A 202 -2.50 4.42 -18.60
C TYR A 202 -1.39 4.15 -17.60
N ALA A 203 -1.58 4.56 -16.36
CA ALA A 203 -0.72 4.16 -15.26
C ALA A 203 -1.44 3.09 -14.43
N LYS A 204 -0.69 2.08 -13.98
CA LYS A 204 -1.22 1.12 -13.03
C LYS A 204 -0.98 1.61 -11.62
N THR A 205 -2.04 1.63 -10.84
CA THR A 205 -1.96 1.89 -9.41
C THR A 205 -2.53 0.72 -8.63
N ARG A 206 -2.01 0.53 -7.43
CA ARG A 206 -2.53 -0.44 -6.49
C ARG A 206 -2.82 0.29 -5.19
N LYS A 207 -4.08 0.34 -4.82
CA LYS A 207 -4.51 0.85 -3.51
C LYS A 207 -4.47 -0.29 -2.51
N THR A 208 -3.84 -0.05 -1.37
CA THR A 208 -3.82 -0.97 -0.24
C THR A 208 -4.48 -0.27 0.94
N THR A 209 -5.50 -0.89 1.51
CA THR A 209 -6.16 -0.43 2.73
C THR A 209 -5.87 -1.42 3.84
N LEU A 210 -5.36 -0.92 4.94
CA LEU A 210 -5.10 -1.63 6.18
C LEU A 210 -6.15 -1.21 7.20
N SER A 211 -6.93 -2.17 7.73
CA SER A 211 -7.95 -1.91 8.75
C SER A 211 -7.67 -2.74 9.99
N THR A 212 -7.75 -2.11 11.15
CA THR A 212 -7.66 -2.79 12.45
C THR A 212 -8.75 -2.29 13.37
N THR A 213 -9.34 -3.20 14.13
CA THR A 213 -10.28 -2.86 15.20
C THR A 213 -9.53 -2.80 16.51
N VAL A 214 -9.78 -1.74 17.27
CA VAL A 214 -9.22 -1.50 18.61
C VAL A 214 -10.34 -1.17 19.57
N VAL A 215 -10.10 -1.37 20.86
CA VAL A 215 -10.96 -0.89 21.94
C VAL A 215 -10.32 0.33 22.57
N TYR A 216 -11.02 1.45 22.52
CA TYR A 216 -10.56 2.73 23.08
C TYR A 216 -11.74 3.45 23.75
N GLY A 217 -11.54 3.92 25.00
CA GLY A 217 -12.61 4.56 25.77
C GLY A 217 -13.82 3.64 26.01
N GLY A 218 -13.57 2.32 26.14
CA GLY A 218 -14.62 1.31 26.39
C GLY A 218 -15.47 0.93 25.17
N SER A 219 -15.10 1.36 23.96
CA SER A 219 -15.81 1.01 22.73
C SER A 219 -14.89 0.58 21.61
N GLU A 220 -15.37 -0.31 20.74
CA GLU A 220 -14.65 -0.70 19.53
C GLU A 220 -14.61 0.44 18.53
N LYS A 221 -13.44 0.63 17.94
CA LYS A 221 -13.14 1.61 16.90
C LYS A 221 -12.39 0.95 15.78
N THR A 222 -12.69 1.30 14.54
CA THR A 222 -11.95 0.82 13.38
C THR A 222 -11.05 1.92 12.85
N ILE A 223 -9.76 1.62 12.76
CA ILE A 223 -8.76 2.51 12.16
C ILE A 223 -8.45 1.98 10.77
N SER A 224 -8.61 2.81 9.73
CA SER A 224 -8.35 2.44 8.34
C SER A 224 -7.34 3.38 7.70
N VAL A 225 -6.22 2.81 7.27
CA VAL A 225 -5.12 3.53 6.61
C VAL A 225 -5.06 3.10 5.16
N SER A 226 -4.95 4.03 4.24
CA SER A 226 -4.87 3.73 2.81
C SER A 226 -3.60 4.30 2.18
N ALA A 227 -2.99 3.52 1.29
CA ALA A 227 -1.82 3.91 0.52
C ALA A 227 -1.98 3.51 -0.94
N ILE A 228 -1.36 4.27 -1.83
CA ILE A 228 -1.38 4.05 -3.28
C ILE A 228 0.04 3.77 -3.74
N ARG A 229 0.22 2.62 -4.40
CA ARG A 229 1.45 2.28 -5.11
C ARG A 229 1.28 2.59 -6.59
N TYR A 230 2.26 3.28 -7.12
CA TYR A 230 2.40 3.58 -8.55
C TYR A 230 3.42 2.62 -9.14
N THR A 231 3.02 1.87 -10.17
CA THR A 231 3.88 0.85 -10.80
C THR A 231 4.49 1.31 -12.11
N GLY A 232 4.40 2.63 -12.39
CA GLY A 232 4.83 3.18 -13.66
C GLY A 232 3.88 2.83 -14.81
N ALA A 233 4.24 3.25 -16.00
CA ALA A 233 3.45 3.02 -17.21
C ALA A 233 3.88 1.72 -17.91
N ASP A 234 3.76 0.59 -17.26
CA ASP A 234 4.11 -0.72 -17.84
C ASP A 234 3.27 -1.09 -19.06
N GLN A 235 2.13 -0.46 -19.23
CA GLN A 235 1.28 -0.65 -20.40
C GLN A 235 0.82 0.69 -20.94
N GLN A 236 1.44 1.08 -22.03
CA GLN A 236 1.01 2.22 -22.82
C GLN A 236 0.11 1.71 -23.92
N TYR A 237 -1.13 2.20 -23.90
CA TYR A 237 -1.98 2.07 -25.05
C TYR A 237 -1.86 3.36 -25.86
N LYS A 238 -1.25 3.24 -27.02
CA LYS A 238 -1.12 4.29 -27.99
C LYS A 238 -2.25 4.11 -29.00
N THR A 239 -3.22 5.00 -28.97
CA THR A 239 -4.23 5.06 -30.01
C THR A 239 -3.87 6.20 -30.94
N VAL A 240 -3.58 5.86 -32.18
CA VAL A 240 -3.39 6.83 -33.25
C VAL A 240 -4.64 6.85 -34.07
N THR A 241 -5.36 7.97 -34.06
CA THR A 241 -6.54 8.14 -34.90
C THR A 241 -6.14 8.88 -36.18
N TYR A 242 -6.33 8.23 -37.30
CA TYR A 242 -6.12 8.80 -38.62
C TYR A 242 -7.37 9.52 -39.07
N ASN A 243 -7.26 10.76 -39.46
CA ASN A 243 -8.39 11.51 -40.04
C ASN A 243 -8.18 11.71 -41.54
N PRO A 244 -8.75 10.85 -42.38
CA PRO A 244 -8.59 10.91 -43.83
C PRO A 244 -9.24 12.14 -44.48
N THR A 245 -10.16 12.84 -43.78
CA THR A 245 -10.88 13.98 -44.34
C THR A 245 -10.02 15.22 -44.51
N HIS A 246 -8.90 15.30 -43.82
CA HIS A 246 -7.96 16.41 -43.92
C HIS A 246 -6.73 16.11 -44.77
N SER A 247 -6.62 14.94 -45.35
CA SER A 247 -5.58 14.60 -46.29
C SER A 247 -5.75 15.32 -47.64
N GLY A 248 -6.83 16.04 -47.79
CA GLY A 248 -7.17 16.67 -49.06
C GLY A 248 -6.84 18.13 -49.14
N GLY A 249 -5.71 18.56 -48.72
CA GLY A 249 -5.14 19.66 -49.48
C GLY A 249 -4.93 19.15 -50.89
N LYS A 250 -5.69 19.69 -51.87
CA LYS A 250 -5.49 19.40 -53.30
C LYS A 250 -4.02 19.23 -53.63
N GLY A 251 -3.61 18.05 -53.91
CA GLY A 251 -2.23 17.77 -54.24
C GLY A 251 -1.63 16.61 -53.51
N GLY A 252 -2.37 15.90 -52.68
CA GLY A 252 -1.96 14.62 -52.14
C GLY A 252 -1.99 13.51 -53.19
N SER A 253 -1.50 13.75 -54.34
CA SER A 253 -0.99 12.67 -55.19
C SER A 253 0.39 12.35 -54.66
N ILE A 254 0.50 11.18 -54.10
CA ILE A 254 1.76 10.50 -53.84
C ILE A 254 2.54 10.42 -55.16
#